data_2ef65dd17828f4ae2a5f96c3fc20ed80
#
_entry.id   2ef65dd17828f4ae2a5f96c3fc20ed80
#
_cell.length_a   1.000
_cell.length_b   1.000
_cell.length_c   1.000
_cell.angle_alpha   90.00
_cell.angle_beta   90.00
_cell.angle_gamma   90.00
#
_symmetry.space_group_name_H-M   'P 1'
#
loop_
_entity.id
_entity.type
_entity.pdbx_description
1 polymer ?
#
loop_
_entity_poly.entity_id
_entity_poly.type
_entity_poly.pdbx_seq_one_letter_code
_entity_poly.pdbx_strand_id
1 'polypeptide(L)'
;MMPRQDRYNGSMITVHRLKKRIGAQEILRGVDLDVARGETLTIIGRSGGGKSVLLKHLIGLMRPNAGEIWIEGQNIIDLNERQLASIRQKVGILFQGSALFDSMTVAENIAFPLREAGERDPNILRKRVSEMLEVMELQGHEEKMPVNLSGGMKKRVGLARSIIRQPSCILYDEPTSGLDPVVSDSINKLIRRLQQRLGVTSIVVTHDMKNAFHVADRIAYLHEGRIYFHGTPDELRQSPDRLIQDFLVGRSEGRGD
;
A
#
# COMPACT_ATOMS: atom_id res chain seq x y z
N MET A 1 -21.14 12.75 -24.41
CA MET A 1 -20.23 12.89 -23.25
C MET A 1 -20.59 11.76 -22.28
N MET A 2 -19.75 10.73 -22.13
CA MET A 2 -20.04 9.62 -21.21
C MET A 2 -20.21 10.14 -19.78
N PRO A 3 -21.15 9.57 -18.99
CA PRO A 3 -21.28 9.89 -17.58
C PRO A 3 -19.94 9.73 -16.87
N ARG A 4 -19.61 10.57 -15.88
CA ARG A 4 -18.33 10.54 -15.17
C ARG A 4 -18.02 9.17 -14.55
N GLN A 5 -19.03 8.43 -14.13
CA GLN A 5 -18.92 7.07 -13.58
C GLN A 5 -18.35 6.03 -14.57
N ASP A 6 -18.71 6.09 -15.85
CA ASP A 6 -18.30 5.09 -16.84
C ASP A 6 -16.82 5.18 -17.22
N ARG A 7 -16.17 6.33 -16.98
CA ARG A 7 -14.73 6.52 -17.24
C ARG A 7 -13.82 5.73 -16.30
N TYR A 8 -14.31 5.31 -15.15
CA TYR A 8 -13.52 4.73 -14.07
C TYR A 8 -13.88 3.27 -13.76
N ASN A 9 -14.83 2.69 -14.54
CA ASN A 9 -15.40 1.36 -14.27
C ASN A 9 -14.46 0.17 -14.50
N GLY A 10 -13.27 0.38 -15.12
CA GLY A 10 -12.30 -0.69 -15.40
C GLY A 10 -11.16 -0.82 -14.37
N SER A 11 -10.90 0.23 -13.60
CA SER A 11 -9.79 0.29 -12.65
C SER A 11 -10.25 -0.04 -11.23
N MET A 12 -9.33 -0.59 -10.41
CA MET A 12 -9.57 -0.74 -8.97
C MET A 12 -9.52 0.61 -8.27
N ILE A 13 -8.52 1.43 -8.61
CA ILE A 13 -8.33 2.77 -8.08
C ILE A 13 -8.02 3.73 -9.22
N THR A 14 -8.65 4.89 -9.23
CA THR A 14 -8.30 6.01 -10.11
C THR A 14 -8.17 7.29 -9.30
N VAL A 15 -7.08 8.01 -9.51
CA VAL A 15 -6.80 9.31 -8.91
C VAL A 15 -6.76 10.34 -10.02
N HIS A 16 -7.49 11.44 -9.89
CA HIS A 16 -7.53 12.48 -10.90
C HIS A 16 -7.21 13.85 -10.31
N ARG A 17 -6.15 14.49 -10.82
CA ARG A 17 -5.66 15.83 -10.47
C ARG A 17 -5.59 16.09 -8.97
N LEU A 18 -5.16 15.09 -8.21
CA LEU A 18 -5.13 15.14 -6.74
C LEU A 18 -4.11 16.18 -6.26
N LYS A 19 -4.57 17.13 -5.46
CA LYS A 19 -3.73 18.19 -4.87
C LYS A 19 -3.82 18.14 -3.35
N LYS A 20 -2.66 18.30 -2.71
CA LYS A 20 -2.57 18.41 -1.25
C LYS A 20 -1.52 19.42 -0.84
N ARG A 21 -1.95 20.36 0.01
CA ARG A 21 -1.10 21.28 0.74
C ARG A 21 -1.10 20.95 2.22
N ILE A 22 0.05 21.02 2.86
CA ILE A 22 0.22 20.90 4.31
C ILE A 22 1.00 22.13 4.77
N GLY A 23 0.36 23.01 5.56
CA GLY A 23 0.91 24.32 5.86
C GLY A 23 1.14 25.14 4.57
N ALA A 24 2.32 25.66 4.39
CA ALA A 24 2.72 26.42 3.19
C ALA A 24 3.19 25.54 2.02
N GLN A 25 3.45 24.24 2.26
CA GLN A 25 4.05 23.35 1.28
C GLN A 25 3.00 22.59 0.47
N GLU A 26 3.11 22.65 -0.88
CA GLU A 26 2.35 21.77 -1.77
C GLU A 26 3.06 20.41 -1.88
N ILE A 27 2.40 19.39 -1.34
CA ILE A 27 2.92 18.01 -1.33
C ILE A 27 2.51 17.24 -2.57
N LEU A 28 1.24 17.33 -2.96
CA LEU A 28 0.71 16.75 -4.21
C LEU A 28 0.22 17.89 -5.10
N ARG A 29 0.70 17.89 -6.36
CA ARG A 29 0.54 19.02 -7.30
C ARG A 29 -0.27 18.63 -8.54
N GLY A 30 -1.28 17.77 -8.36
CA GLY A 30 -2.12 17.28 -9.45
C GLY A 30 -1.66 15.90 -9.90
N VAL A 31 -1.76 14.93 -8.98
CA VAL A 31 -1.46 13.52 -9.25
C VAL A 31 -2.59 12.91 -10.05
N ASP A 32 -2.26 12.31 -11.19
CA ASP A 32 -3.12 11.42 -11.98
C ASP A 32 -2.53 10.02 -11.93
N LEU A 33 -3.34 9.01 -11.58
CA LEU A 33 -2.90 7.63 -11.41
C LEU A 33 -4.08 6.69 -11.63
N ASP A 34 -3.84 5.58 -12.31
CA ASP A 34 -4.77 4.46 -12.43
C ASP A 34 -4.13 3.16 -11.99
N VAL A 35 -4.90 2.31 -11.35
CA VAL A 35 -4.49 0.99 -10.88
C VAL A 35 -5.50 -0.03 -11.37
N ALA A 36 -5.05 -0.98 -12.19
CA ALA A 36 -5.90 -2.04 -12.71
C ALA A 36 -6.23 -3.07 -11.60
N ARG A 37 -7.31 -3.83 -11.78
CA ARG A 37 -7.64 -4.91 -10.85
C ARG A 37 -6.60 -6.02 -10.93
N GLY A 38 -6.14 -6.50 -9.78
CA GLY A 38 -5.20 -7.60 -9.65
C GLY A 38 -3.74 -7.25 -9.98
N GLU A 39 -3.42 -5.98 -10.34
CA GLU A 39 -2.04 -5.58 -10.55
C GLU A 39 -1.34 -5.17 -9.25
N THR A 40 -0.03 -5.25 -9.25
CA THR A 40 0.85 -4.60 -8.28
C THR A 40 1.45 -3.35 -8.89
N LEU A 41 0.92 -2.18 -8.51
CA LEU A 41 1.52 -0.90 -8.83
C LEU A 41 2.51 -0.51 -7.73
N THR A 42 3.76 -0.22 -8.10
CA THR A 42 4.74 0.30 -7.15
C THR A 42 4.97 1.79 -7.39
N ILE A 43 4.78 2.58 -6.34
CA ILE A 43 5.02 4.04 -6.36
C ILE A 43 6.39 4.29 -5.75
N ILE A 44 7.32 4.75 -6.57
CA ILE A 44 8.68 5.11 -6.16
C ILE A 44 8.84 6.62 -6.07
N GLY A 45 9.87 7.06 -5.37
CA GLY A 45 10.21 8.48 -5.23
C GLY A 45 11.05 8.76 -3.99
N ARG A 46 11.61 9.96 -3.91
CA ARG A 46 12.46 10.37 -2.78
C ARG A 46 11.71 10.31 -1.45
N SER A 47 12.46 10.13 -0.36
CA SER A 47 11.92 10.26 1.00
C SER A 47 11.32 11.66 1.18
N GLY A 48 10.14 11.74 1.81
CA GLY A 48 9.40 13.01 1.94
C GLY A 48 8.68 13.49 0.66
N GLY A 49 8.79 12.78 -0.47
CA GLY A 49 8.19 13.17 -1.76
C GLY A 49 6.66 13.04 -1.88
N GLY A 50 5.96 12.73 -0.78
CA GLY A 50 4.48 12.68 -0.78
C GLY A 50 3.87 11.28 -0.93
N LYS A 51 4.66 10.20 -1.04
CA LYS A 51 4.18 8.83 -1.24
C LYS A 51 3.20 8.36 -0.17
N SER A 52 3.58 8.44 1.12
CA SER A 52 2.68 8.07 2.24
C SER A 52 1.49 9.03 2.38
N VAL A 53 1.66 10.30 1.95
CA VAL A 53 0.55 11.26 1.87
C VAL A 53 -0.46 10.78 0.83
N LEU A 54 -0.01 10.34 -0.35
CA LEU A 54 -0.88 9.77 -1.38
C LEU A 54 -1.63 8.54 -0.83
N LEU A 55 -0.94 7.58 -0.19
CA LEU A 55 -1.61 6.41 0.41
C LEU A 55 -2.70 6.80 1.41
N LYS A 56 -2.45 7.80 2.28
CA LYS A 56 -3.44 8.28 3.25
C LYS A 56 -4.70 8.83 2.60
N HIS A 57 -4.59 9.40 1.40
CA HIS A 57 -5.76 9.84 0.64
C HIS A 57 -6.56 8.66 0.10
N LEU A 58 -5.89 7.58 -0.38
CA LEU A 58 -6.55 6.40 -0.95
C LEU A 58 -7.45 5.65 0.06
N ILE A 59 -7.20 5.79 1.36
CA ILE A 59 -8.04 5.20 2.42
C ILE A 59 -8.91 6.23 3.14
N GLY A 60 -8.97 7.46 2.63
CA GLY A 60 -9.76 8.53 3.22
C GLY A 60 -9.30 8.98 4.61
N LEU A 61 -8.04 8.72 5.02
CA LEU A 61 -7.45 9.25 6.26
C LEU A 61 -7.04 10.73 6.10
N MET A 62 -6.98 11.21 4.87
CA MET A 62 -6.64 12.59 4.58
C MET A 62 -7.53 13.11 3.44
N ARG A 63 -8.11 14.28 3.61
CA ARG A 63 -8.88 14.95 2.54
C ARG A 63 -7.96 15.79 1.67
N PRO A 64 -8.08 15.71 0.33
CA PRO A 64 -7.31 16.54 -0.58
C PRO A 64 -7.83 17.99 -0.57
N ASN A 65 -7.03 18.92 -1.12
CA ASN A 65 -7.47 20.28 -1.40
C ASN A 65 -8.23 20.39 -2.73
N ALA A 66 -7.94 19.47 -3.68
CA ALA A 66 -8.63 19.36 -4.96
C ALA A 66 -8.35 17.99 -5.58
N GLY A 67 -9.16 17.61 -6.57
CA GLY A 67 -9.05 16.36 -7.29
C GLY A 67 -10.05 15.31 -6.80
N GLU A 68 -10.01 14.15 -7.44
CA GLU A 68 -10.95 13.05 -7.20
C GLU A 68 -10.20 11.77 -6.95
N ILE A 69 -10.78 10.88 -6.14
CA ILE A 69 -10.30 9.52 -5.92
C ILE A 69 -11.48 8.58 -6.06
N TRP A 70 -11.34 7.63 -6.96
CA TRP A 70 -12.36 6.62 -7.24
C TRP A 70 -11.83 5.25 -6.84
N ILE A 71 -12.58 4.52 -6.04
CA ILE A 71 -12.28 3.13 -5.63
C ILE A 71 -13.47 2.27 -6.05
N GLU A 72 -13.22 1.28 -6.91
CA GLU A 72 -14.27 0.42 -7.47
C GLU A 72 -15.45 1.21 -8.06
N GLY A 73 -15.15 2.30 -8.77
CA GLY A 73 -16.17 3.15 -9.40
C GLY A 73 -16.91 4.09 -8.45
N GLN A 74 -16.52 4.16 -7.17
CA GLN A 74 -17.11 5.07 -6.19
C GLN A 74 -16.12 6.20 -5.87
N ASN A 75 -16.54 7.46 -6.03
CA ASN A 75 -15.76 8.62 -5.56
C ASN A 75 -15.80 8.68 -4.04
N ILE A 76 -14.62 8.70 -3.41
CA ILE A 76 -14.51 8.66 -1.94
C ILE A 76 -14.34 10.04 -1.29
N ILE A 77 -14.18 11.11 -2.07
CA ILE A 77 -13.83 12.44 -1.53
C ILE A 77 -14.97 13.05 -0.71
N ASP A 78 -16.19 12.86 -1.15
CA ASP A 78 -17.38 13.43 -0.51
C ASP A 78 -18.06 12.49 0.50
N LEU A 79 -17.45 11.30 0.72
CA LEU A 79 -18.02 10.33 1.65
C LEU A 79 -17.84 10.77 3.10
N ASN A 80 -18.87 10.51 3.92
CA ASN A 80 -18.78 10.66 5.37
C ASN A 80 -18.07 9.44 6.00
N GLU A 81 -17.72 9.52 7.30
CA GLU A 81 -16.97 8.48 8.01
C GLU A 81 -17.63 7.10 7.96
N ARG A 82 -18.98 7.04 8.05
CA ARG A 82 -19.71 5.76 7.96
C ARG A 82 -19.57 5.13 6.58
N GLN A 83 -19.63 5.93 5.53
CA GLN A 83 -19.43 5.47 4.15
C GLN A 83 -17.98 5.10 3.88
N LEU A 84 -17.02 5.89 4.38
CA LEU A 84 -15.58 5.56 4.30
C LEU A 84 -15.23 4.27 5.04
N ALA A 85 -15.94 3.93 6.11
CA ALA A 85 -15.75 2.66 6.79
C ALA A 85 -16.01 1.46 5.87
N SER A 86 -17.01 1.53 4.97
CA SER A 86 -17.25 0.48 3.98
C SER A 86 -16.16 0.37 2.92
N ILE A 87 -15.57 1.49 2.52
CA ILE A 87 -14.40 1.52 1.61
C ILE A 87 -13.18 0.91 2.30
N ARG A 88 -12.91 1.30 3.57
CA ARG A 88 -11.77 0.76 4.35
C ARG A 88 -11.87 -0.74 4.61
N GLN A 89 -13.08 -1.32 4.52
CA GLN A 89 -13.24 -2.78 4.56
C GLN A 89 -12.71 -3.48 3.31
N LYS A 90 -12.71 -2.80 2.17
CA LYS A 90 -12.23 -3.30 0.87
C LYS A 90 -10.74 -3.04 0.66
N VAL A 91 -10.12 -2.19 1.47
CA VAL A 91 -8.73 -1.76 1.33
C VAL A 91 -7.96 -2.09 2.60
N GLY A 92 -7.09 -3.10 2.55
CA GLY A 92 -6.13 -3.39 3.61
C GLY A 92 -4.95 -2.42 3.57
N ILE A 93 -4.30 -2.19 4.70
CA ILE A 93 -3.08 -1.37 4.76
C ILE A 93 -2.04 -1.98 5.70
N LEU A 94 -0.80 -2.07 5.20
CA LEU A 94 0.39 -2.32 6.00
C LEU A 94 1.17 -1.00 6.13
N PHE A 95 1.18 -0.43 7.32
CA PHE A 95 1.97 0.77 7.64
C PHE A 95 3.46 0.46 7.80
N GLN A 96 4.31 1.45 7.59
CA GLN A 96 5.76 1.34 7.72
C GLN A 96 6.19 0.70 9.05
N GLY A 97 5.61 1.10 10.18
CA GLY A 97 5.87 0.54 11.51
C GLY A 97 5.07 -0.72 11.85
N SER A 98 4.34 -1.33 10.90
CA SER A 98 3.37 -2.42 11.11
C SER A 98 2.16 -2.04 11.98
N ALA A 99 2.25 -1.00 12.80
CA ALA A 99 1.22 -0.45 13.67
C ALA A 99 0.48 -1.51 14.50
N LEU A 100 1.21 -2.50 15.04
CA LEU A 100 0.64 -3.53 15.91
C LEU A 100 0.18 -2.91 17.23
N PHE A 101 -0.84 -3.50 17.82
CA PHE A 101 -1.26 -3.17 19.18
C PHE A 101 -0.33 -3.91 20.14
N ASP A 102 0.52 -3.17 20.86
CA ASP A 102 1.52 -3.73 21.78
C ASP A 102 0.92 -4.47 22.98
N SER A 103 -0.35 -4.18 23.32
CA SER A 103 -1.12 -4.84 24.37
C SER A 103 -1.84 -6.10 23.94
N MET A 104 -1.70 -6.50 22.67
CA MET A 104 -2.36 -7.68 22.09
C MET A 104 -1.32 -8.69 21.62
N THR A 105 -1.63 -9.97 21.76
CA THR A 105 -0.83 -11.07 21.18
C THR A 105 -0.85 -11.03 19.65
N VAL A 106 -0.03 -11.87 19.01
CA VAL A 106 -0.07 -12.08 17.56
C VAL A 106 -1.46 -12.49 17.11
N ALA A 107 -2.05 -13.50 17.75
CA ALA A 107 -3.39 -13.98 17.40
C ALA A 107 -4.45 -12.88 17.54
N GLU A 108 -4.38 -12.11 18.62
CA GLU A 108 -5.33 -11.01 18.85
C GLU A 108 -5.18 -9.87 17.84
N ASN A 109 -3.94 -9.48 17.49
CA ASN A 109 -3.66 -8.51 16.45
C ASN A 109 -4.27 -8.95 15.10
N ILE A 110 -4.09 -10.22 14.72
CA ILE A 110 -4.62 -10.77 13.47
C ILE A 110 -6.15 -10.85 13.52
N ALA A 111 -6.74 -11.28 14.65
CA ALA A 111 -8.19 -11.40 14.82
C ALA A 111 -8.91 -10.04 14.91
N PHE A 112 -8.21 -8.97 15.29
CA PHE A 112 -8.79 -7.67 15.60
C PHE A 112 -9.77 -7.15 14.51
N PRO A 113 -9.43 -7.15 13.20
CA PRO A 113 -10.35 -6.67 12.17
C PRO A 113 -11.62 -7.50 12.02
N LEU A 114 -11.59 -8.80 12.34
CA LEU A 114 -12.78 -9.65 12.35
C LEU A 114 -13.68 -9.30 13.53
N ARG A 115 -13.09 -9.09 14.72
CA ARG A 115 -13.83 -8.65 15.93
C ARG A 115 -14.50 -7.30 15.73
N GLU A 116 -13.82 -6.34 15.13
CA GLU A 116 -14.35 -5.03 14.77
C GLU A 116 -15.48 -5.13 13.74
N ALA A 117 -15.45 -6.15 12.88
CA ALA A 117 -16.51 -6.43 11.94
C ALA A 117 -17.75 -7.12 12.57
N GLY A 118 -17.70 -7.43 13.87
CA GLY A 118 -18.78 -8.05 14.60
C GLY A 118 -18.68 -9.56 14.77
N GLU A 119 -17.58 -10.20 14.29
CA GLU A 119 -17.38 -11.64 14.53
C GLU A 119 -17.09 -11.89 16.03
N ARG A 120 -17.86 -12.79 16.63
CA ARG A 120 -17.76 -13.13 18.06
C ARG A 120 -17.56 -14.61 18.33
N ASP A 121 -17.74 -15.48 17.31
CA ASP A 121 -17.54 -16.92 17.48
C ASP A 121 -16.02 -17.24 17.65
N PRO A 122 -15.62 -17.77 18.83
CA PRO A 122 -14.21 -18.08 19.08
C PRO A 122 -13.63 -19.14 18.14
N ASN A 123 -14.48 -20.07 17.64
CA ASN A 123 -14.02 -21.14 16.76
C ASN A 123 -13.75 -20.59 15.35
N ILE A 124 -14.60 -19.69 14.84
CA ILE A 124 -14.40 -19.00 13.57
C ILE A 124 -13.13 -18.14 13.64
N LEU A 125 -12.98 -17.35 14.70
CA LEU A 125 -11.82 -16.49 14.90
C LEU A 125 -10.53 -17.33 14.94
N ARG A 126 -10.51 -18.41 15.74
CA ARG A 126 -9.35 -19.30 15.88
C ARG A 126 -8.97 -19.94 14.55
N LYS A 127 -9.96 -20.47 13.80
CA LYS A 127 -9.76 -21.06 12.48
C LYS A 127 -9.14 -20.07 11.51
N ARG A 128 -9.73 -18.87 11.36
CA ARG A 128 -9.25 -17.83 10.44
C ARG A 128 -7.86 -17.34 10.80
N VAL A 129 -7.56 -17.18 12.09
CA VAL A 129 -6.22 -16.81 12.58
C VAL A 129 -5.20 -17.90 12.26
N SER A 130 -5.52 -19.18 12.52
CA SER A 130 -4.63 -20.30 12.22
C SER A 130 -4.30 -20.41 10.73
N GLU A 131 -5.30 -20.28 9.84
CA GLU A 131 -5.10 -20.23 8.39
C GLU A 131 -4.17 -19.07 7.99
N MET A 132 -4.33 -17.93 8.62
CA MET A 132 -3.51 -16.76 8.34
C MET A 132 -2.07 -16.90 8.84
N LEU A 133 -1.87 -17.50 10.02
CA LEU A 133 -0.55 -17.80 10.56
C LEU A 133 0.23 -18.75 9.66
N GLU A 134 -0.45 -19.75 9.07
CA GLU A 134 0.16 -20.66 8.10
C GLU A 134 0.61 -19.91 6.84
N VAL A 135 -0.24 -19.07 6.26
CA VAL A 135 0.09 -18.25 5.07
C VAL A 135 1.28 -17.33 5.34
N MET A 136 1.38 -16.80 6.57
CA MET A 136 2.45 -15.88 6.99
C MET A 136 3.70 -16.58 7.51
N GLU A 137 3.72 -17.93 7.60
CA GLU A 137 4.83 -18.70 8.18
C GLU A 137 5.11 -18.23 9.64
N LEU A 138 4.04 -18.13 10.44
CA LEU A 138 4.07 -17.67 11.84
C LEU A 138 3.46 -18.68 12.82
N GLN A 139 3.31 -19.96 12.43
CA GLN A 139 2.77 -20.99 13.32
C GLN A 139 3.63 -21.13 14.58
N GLY A 140 2.98 -21.36 15.73
CA GLY A 140 3.63 -21.46 17.04
C GLY A 140 4.03 -20.11 17.65
N HIS A 141 3.59 -19.00 17.06
CA HIS A 141 3.84 -17.66 17.58
C HIS A 141 2.57 -16.93 18.03
N GLU A 142 1.45 -17.62 18.14
CA GLU A 142 0.11 -17.10 18.40
C GLU A 142 0.06 -16.22 19.65
N GLU A 143 0.68 -16.69 20.72
CA GLU A 143 0.65 -16.08 22.06
C GLU A 143 1.77 -15.06 22.30
N LYS A 144 2.67 -14.87 21.32
CA LYS A 144 3.74 -13.88 21.47
C LYS A 144 3.20 -12.47 21.43
N MET A 145 3.79 -11.61 22.25
CA MET A 145 3.56 -10.16 22.22
C MET A 145 4.45 -9.51 21.15
N PRO A 146 4.05 -8.37 20.55
CA PRO A 146 4.83 -7.66 19.52
C PRO A 146 6.26 -7.35 19.94
N VAL A 147 6.51 -7.07 21.22
CA VAL A 147 7.85 -6.78 21.76
C VAL A 147 8.82 -7.96 21.56
N ASN A 148 8.31 -9.20 21.53
CA ASN A 148 9.08 -10.42 21.39
C ASN A 148 9.23 -10.89 19.92
N LEU A 149 8.86 -10.05 18.95
CA LEU A 149 8.93 -10.36 17.51
C LEU A 149 10.10 -9.65 16.85
N SER A 150 10.76 -10.35 15.90
CA SER A 150 11.69 -9.69 14.97
C SER A 150 10.97 -8.67 14.07
N GLY A 151 11.71 -7.77 13.42
CA GLY A 151 11.15 -6.81 12.49
C GLY A 151 10.36 -7.46 11.35
N GLY A 152 10.88 -8.54 10.77
CA GLY A 152 10.20 -9.31 9.73
C GLY A 152 8.91 -9.97 10.23
N MET A 153 8.93 -10.56 11.43
CA MET A 153 7.71 -11.11 12.04
C MET A 153 6.65 -10.04 12.28
N LYS A 154 7.04 -8.85 12.77
CA LYS A 154 6.10 -7.72 12.93
C LYS A 154 5.44 -7.33 11.60
N LYS A 155 6.21 -7.29 10.51
CA LYS A 155 5.68 -7.03 9.15
C LYS A 155 4.69 -8.12 8.72
N ARG A 156 5.02 -9.39 8.93
CA ARG A 156 4.13 -10.52 8.62
C ARG A 156 2.83 -10.49 9.43
N VAL A 157 2.87 -10.18 10.72
CA VAL A 157 1.66 -9.99 11.56
C VAL A 157 0.83 -8.80 11.08
N GLY A 158 1.45 -7.66 10.78
CA GLY A 158 0.77 -6.50 10.23
C GLY A 158 0.10 -6.80 8.88
N LEU A 159 0.77 -7.58 8.03
CA LEU A 159 0.23 -8.04 6.75
C LEU A 159 -0.94 -9.01 6.97
N ALA A 160 -0.79 -10.01 7.85
CA ALA A 160 -1.87 -10.92 8.24
C ALA A 160 -3.13 -10.15 8.65
N ARG A 161 -2.96 -9.16 9.52
CA ARG A 161 -4.05 -8.29 9.97
C ARG A 161 -4.70 -7.51 8.84
N SER A 162 -3.91 -7.04 7.87
CA SER A 162 -4.43 -6.25 6.74
C SER A 162 -5.26 -7.08 5.76
N ILE A 163 -5.00 -8.40 5.66
CA ILE A 163 -5.64 -9.27 4.66
C ILE A 163 -6.68 -10.24 5.23
N ILE A 164 -6.79 -10.41 6.55
CA ILE A 164 -7.68 -11.40 7.17
C ILE A 164 -9.16 -11.23 6.78
N ARG A 165 -9.55 -10.01 6.41
CA ARG A 165 -10.90 -9.70 5.89
C ARG A 165 -11.04 -9.87 4.37
N GLN A 166 -10.01 -10.37 3.69
CA GLN A 166 -9.97 -10.58 2.24
C GLN A 166 -10.30 -9.29 1.44
N PRO A 167 -9.54 -8.21 1.63
CA PRO A 167 -9.78 -6.96 0.92
C PRO A 167 -9.54 -7.13 -0.59
N SER A 168 -10.17 -6.27 -1.41
CA SER A 168 -9.95 -6.22 -2.87
C SER A 168 -8.61 -5.56 -3.22
N CYS A 169 -8.08 -4.72 -2.33
CA CYS A 169 -6.82 -4.00 -2.51
C CYS A 169 -6.01 -3.96 -1.21
N ILE A 170 -4.68 -4.00 -1.33
CA ILE A 170 -3.77 -3.82 -0.20
C ILE A 170 -2.79 -2.70 -0.52
N LEU A 171 -2.65 -1.76 0.42
CA LEU A 171 -1.67 -0.69 0.39
C LEU A 171 -0.49 -1.06 1.30
N TYR A 172 0.72 -0.92 0.79
CA TYR A 172 1.95 -1.20 1.52
C TYR A 172 2.78 0.09 1.61
N ASP A 173 2.95 0.61 2.82
CA ASP A 173 3.81 1.77 3.08
C ASP A 173 5.17 1.29 3.56
N GLU A 174 6.18 1.33 2.69
CA GLU A 174 7.57 0.92 2.97
C GLU A 174 7.65 -0.48 3.64
N PRO A 175 7.14 -1.55 2.99
CA PRO A 175 6.96 -2.86 3.63
C PRO A 175 8.27 -3.49 4.11
N THR A 176 9.39 -3.17 3.49
CA THR A 176 10.72 -3.75 3.78
C THR A 176 11.66 -2.80 4.52
N SER A 177 11.18 -1.59 4.85
CA SER A 177 12.00 -0.59 5.56
C SER A 177 12.49 -1.11 6.91
N GLY A 178 13.80 -0.95 7.17
CA GLY A 178 14.44 -1.35 8.42
C GLY A 178 14.70 -2.86 8.56
N LEU A 179 14.54 -3.63 7.47
CA LEU A 179 14.84 -5.06 7.42
C LEU A 179 16.16 -5.31 6.70
N ASP A 180 16.83 -6.41 7.05
CA ASP A 180 17.98 -6.88 6.30
C ASP A 180 17.56 -7.38 4.89
N PRO A 181 18.52 -7.52 3.94
CA PRO A 181 18.20 -7.90 2.57
C PRO A 181 17.50 -9.26 2.41
N VAL A 182 17.81 -10.23 3.27
CA VAL A 182 17.24 -11.59 3.17
C VAL A 182 15.77 -11.57 3.62
N VAL A 183 15.49 -10.91 4.74
CA VAL A 183 14.12 -10.74 5.24
C VAL A 183 13.30 -9.86 4.28
N SER A 184 13.90 -8.81 3.71
CA SER A 184 13.26 -7.97 2.69
C SER A 184 12.81 -8.78 1.47
N ASP A 185 13.68 -9.64 0.94
CA ASP A 185 13.36 -10.54 -0.18
C ASP A 185 12.20 -11.49 0.17
N SER A 186 12.21 -12.03 1.40
CA SER A 186 11.13 -12.89 1.89
C SER A 186 9.77 -12.16 1.94
N ILE A 187 9.74 -10.90 2.39
CA ILE A 187 8.52 -10.08 2.39
C ILE A 187 8.07 -9.77 0.96
N ASN A 188 8.97 -9.45 0.04
CA ASN A 188 8.65 -9.20 -1.36
C ASN A 188 8.04 -10.44 -2.03
N LYS A 189 8.62 -11.62 -1.81
CA LYS A 189 8.07 -12.89 -2.27
C LYS A 189 6.68 -13.17 -1.69
N LEU A 190 6.47 -12.82 -0.43
CA LEU A 190 5.16 -12.95 0.20
C LEU A 190 4.11 -12.02 -0.44
N ILE A 191 4.45 -10.76 -0.70
CA ILE A 191 3.57 -9.80 -1.40
C ILE A 191 3.18 -10.35 -2.78
N ARG A 192 4.15 -10.85 -3.56
CA ARG A 192 3.87 -11.45 -4.89
C ARG A 192 3.00 -12.70 -4.79
N ARG A 193 3.29 -13.61 -3.84
CA ARG A 193 2.46 -14.80 -3.61
C ARG A 193 1.01 -14.47 -3.26
N LEU A 194 0.81 -13.46 -2.42
CA LEU A 194 -0.54 -13.01 -2.04
C LEU A 194 -1.30 -12.42 -3.24
N GLN A 195 -0.66 -11.56 -4.03
CA GLN A 195 -1.25 -11.01 -5.25
C GLN A 195 -1.66 -12.12 -6.22
N GLN A 196 -0.77 -13.08 -6.47
CA GLN A 196 -1.04 -14.19 -7.42
C GLN A 196 -2.12 -15.16 -6.93
N ARG A 197 -2.12 -15.50 -5.61
CA ARG A 197 -3.07 -16.47 -5.05
C ARG A 197 -4.46 -15.89 -4.81
N LEU A 198 -4.53 -14.62 -4.39
CA LEU A 198 -5.77 -13.98 -4.01
C LEU A 198 -6.36 -13.09 -5.13
N GLY A 199 -5.60 -12.83 -6.20
CA GLY A 199 -6.00 -11.87 -7.23
C GLY A 199 -6.16 -10.44 -6.70
N VAL A 200 -5.55 -10.14 -5.55
CA VAL A 200 -5.70 -8.85 -4.87
C VAL A 200 -4.88 -7.77 -5.58
N THR A 201 -5.46 -6.59 -5.73
CA THR A 201 -4.74 -5.41 -6.22
C THR A 201 -3.78 -4.92 -5.14
N SER A 202 -2.57 -4.53 -5.52
CA SER A 202 -1.54 -4.08 -4.58
C SER A 202 -0.98 -2.72 -4.98
N ILE A 203 -0.87 -1.80 -4.03
CA ILE A 203 -0.10 -0.56 -4.19
C ILE A 203 1.04 -0.59 -3.19
N VAL A 204 2.27 -0.64 -3.68
CA VAL A 204 3.48 -0.64 -2.85
C VAL A 204 4.16 0.72 -2.96
N VAL A 205 4.37 1.38 -1.84
CA VAL A 205 5.16 2.61 -1.78
C VAL A 205 6.52 2.27 -1.23
N THR A 206 7.58 2.62 -1.95
CA THR A 206 8.96 2.41 -1.48
C THR A 206 9.95 3.39 -2.11
N HIS A 207 11.08 3.60 -1.46
CA HIS A 207 12.25 4.27 -2.02
C HIS A 207 13.35 3.26 -2.42
N ASP A 208 13.15 1.98 -2.15
CA ASP A 208 14.10 0.91 -2.49
C ASP A 208 13.80 0.36 -3.89
N MET A 209 14.67 0.68 -4.83
CA MET A 209 14.52 0.29 -6.24
C MET A 209 14.57 -1.21 -6.44
N LYS A 210 15.43 -1.93 -5.69
CA LYS A 210 15.53 -3.40 -5.80
C LYS A 210 14.20 -4.05 -5.44
N ASN A 211 13.59 -3.61 -4.35
CA ASN A 211 12.29 -4.10 -3.91
C ASN A 211 11.18 -3.71 -4.91
N ALA A 212 11.20 -2.46 -5.41
CA ALA A 212 10.25 -1.99 -6.42
C ALA A 212 10.25 -2.90 -7.66
N PHE A 213 11.41 -3.17 -8.23
CA PHE A 213 11.56 -4.03 -9.40
C PHE A 213 11.15 -5.50 -9.15
N HIS A 214 11.24 -5.96 -7.91
CA HIS A 214 10.90 -7.34 -7.56
C HIS A 214 9.39 -7.57 -7.51
N VAL A 215 8.61 -6.59 -7.06
CA VAL A 215 7.18 -6.77 -6.82
C VAL A 215 6.27 -6.15 -7.86
N ALA A 216 6.73 -5.17 -8.63
CA ALA A 216 5.90 -4.37 -9.52
C ALA A 216 5.50 -5.10 -10.81
N ASP A 217 4.23 -4.96 -11.20
CA ASP A 217 3.76 -5.13 -12.57
C ASP A 217 3.89 -3.81 -13.34
N ARG A 218 3.59 -2.67 -12.68
CA ARG A 218 3.83 -1.30 -13.18
C ARG A 218 4.47 -0.45 -12.09
N ILE A 219 5.22 0.56 -12.50
CA ILE A 219 5.88 1.51 -11.62
C ILE A 219 5.43 2.94 -11.95
N ALA A 220 5.08 3.69 -10.91
CA ALA A 220 4.83 5.13 -10.98
C ALA A 220 5.93 5.88 -10.22
N TYR A 221 6.64 6.79 -10.89
CA TYR A 221 7.64 7.65 -10.25
C TYR A 221 7.00 8.96 -9.80
N LEU A 222 6.85 9.13 -8.50
CA LEU A 222 6.36 10.37 -7.89
C LEU A 222 7.55 11.32 -7.66
N HIS A 223 7.59 12.39 -8.46
CA HIS A 223 8.61 13.43 -8.39
C HIS A 223 7.95 14.80 -8.23
N GLU A 224 8.40 15.59 -7.28
CA GLU A 224 7.87 16.94 -6.97
C GLU A 224 6.34 17.04 -6.90
N GLY A 225 5.71 16.02 -6.31
CA GLY A 225 4.25 15.98 -6.12
C GLY A 225 3.44 15.65 -7.39
N ARG A 226 4.06 15.14 -8.45
CA ARG A 226 3.44 14.70 -9.71
C ARG A 226 3.93 13.29 -10.09
N ILE A 227 3.11 12.56 -10.83
CA ILE A 227 3.58 11.33 -11.48
C ILE A 227 4.40 11.76 -12.71
N TYR A 228 5.71 11.57 -12.61
CA TYR A 228 6.66 11.94 -13.66
C TYR A 228 6.81 10.82 -14.70
N PHE A 229 6.72 9.57 -14.25
CA PHE A 229 6.76 8.37 -15.10
C PHE A 229 5.69 7.39 -14.64
N HIS A 230 5.12 6.65 -15.58
CA HIS A 230 4.18 5.57 -15.31
C HIS A 230 4.30 4.54 -16.43
N GLY A 231 4.76 3.32 -16.10
CA GLY A 231 5.01 2.27 -17.09
C GLY A 231 5.48 0.98 -16.44
N THR A 232 5.98 0.06 -17.24
CA THR A 232 6.56 -1.20 -16.78
C THR A 232 7.93 -1.00 -16.14
N PRO A 233 8.41 -1.97 -15.31
CA PRO A 233 9.77 -1.96 -14.79
C PRO A 233 10.85 -1.86 -15.87
N ASP A 234 10.64 -2.52 -17.02
CA ASP A 234 11.61 -2.50 -18.12
C ASP A 234 11.63 -1.16 -18.86
N GLU A 235 10.48 -0.55 -19.08
CA GLU A 235 10.40 0.82 -19.63
C GLU A 235 11.10 1.82 -18.73
N LEU A 236 10.96 1.70 -17.40
CA LEU A 236 11.67 2.56 -16.46
C LEU A 236 13.19 2.39 -16.54
N ARG A 237 13.68 1.14 -16.59
CA ARG A 237 15.12 0.84 -16.70
C ARG A 237 15.74 1.36 -17.98
N GLN A 238 15.00 1.26 -19.09
CA GLN A 238 15.45 1.65 -20.43
C GLN A 238 15.20 3.13 -20.75
N SER A 239 14.56 3.86 -19.84
CA SER A 239 14.27 5.28 -20.04
C SER A 239 15.56 6.07 -20.32
N PRO A 240 15.63 6.85 -21.41
CA PRO A 240 16.79 7.72 -21.68
C PRO A 240 16.77 9.00 -20.83
N ASP A 241 15.71 9.20 -20.04
CA ASP A 241 15.53 10.39 -19.24
C ASP A 241 16.55 10.46 -18.10
N ARG A 242 17.34 11.54 -18.07
CA ARG A 242 18.44 11.74 -17.11
C ARG A 242 17.93 11.77 -15.65
N LEU A 243 16.76 12.37 -15.39
CA LEU A 243 16.20 12.44 -14.05
C LEU A 243 15.85 11.05 -13.52
N ILE A 244 15.29 10.20 -14.39
CA ILE A 244 15.00 8.81 -14.05
C ILE A 244 16.28 8.05 -13.80
N GLN A 245 17.27 8.16 -14.70
CA GLN A 245 18.55 7.45 -14.56
C GLN A 245 19.31 7.87 -13.30
N ASP A 246 19.38 9.16 -13.00
CA ASP A 246 20.03 9.67 -11.79
C ASP A 246 19.29 9.16 -10.53
N PHE A 247 17.96 9.08 -10.55
CA PHE A 247 17.19 8.51 -9.45
C PHE A 247 17.47 7.01 -9.26
N LEU A 248 17.52 6.23 -10.36
CA LEU A 248 17.78 4.78 -10.32
C LEU A 248 19.17 4.43 -9.75
N VAL A 249 20.18 5.24 -10.03
CA VAL A 249 21.56 5.03 -9.53
C VAL A 249 21.83 5.74 -8.20
N GLY A 250 20.82 6.40 -7.63
CA GLY A 250 20.94 7.08 -6.33
C GLY A 250 21.77 8.37 -6.39
N ARG A 251 21.92 9.00 -7.56
CA ARG A 251 22.58 10.30 -7.67
C ARG A 251 21.65 11.42 -7.19
N SER A 252 22.22 12.36 -6.44
CA SER A 252 21.52 13.61 -6.14
C SER A 252 21.42 14.44 -7.43
N GLU A 253 20.28 15.11 -7.66
CA GLU A 253 20.20 16.14 -8.69
C GLU A 253 21.27 17.19 -8.38
N GLY A 254 22.31 17.24 -9.22
CA GLY A 254 23.28 18.32 -9.15
C GLY A 254 22.54 19.63 -9.40
N ARG A 255 22.52 20.55 -8.43
CA ARG A 255 22.35 21.95 -8.79
C ARG A 255 23.49 22.21 -9.76
N GLY A 256 23.16 22.44 -11.04
CA GLY A 256 24.17 22.89 -11.99
C GLY A 256 24.87 24.11 -11.40
N ASP A 257 26.17 23.97 -11.23
CA ASP A 257 27.08 25.09 -11.00
C ASP A 257 27.00 26.05 -12.18
#